data_3af3a85d83f31d035111ef215e71bfe7
#
_entry.id   3af3a85d83f31d035111ef215e71bfe7
#
_cell.length_a   1.000
_cell.length_b   1.000
_cell.length_c   1.000
_cell.angle_alpha   90.00
_cell.angle_beta   90.00
_cell.angle_gamma   90.00
#
_symmetry.space_group_name_H-M   'P 1'
#
loop_
_entity.id
_entity.type
_entity.pdbx_description
1 polymer ?
#
loop_
_entity_poly.entity_id
_entity_poly.type
_entity_poly.pdbx_seq_one_letter_code
_entity_poly.pdbx_strand_id
1 'polypeptide(L)'
;QDDSLYAKCLYYMGKYYMLNDSTEQAISLLTESSEKSKMIGDLKTESIALEKLSRVYQNVEPSKALMYSKKAIHVYTKCNDATLTNMIYLKLNYSDALAINGNTQLACQIAKEALQNALLLKDSFVLADTYQDLANSYIDLSQLDSGLICAKKAYALQPINNFSCTLALADAYFAADSVRQTISLLSNTRATRAMDKYVSFQLLSKAALKDENWTVADCYMDSAYYYIEEMYRNALQEKSNYYASSLLKEKDKSELKGKKEMQKWVFLLVLLLILVVLAFVIYAYINFKVKAKRRLATEKERIKHKQEMFEKEKELSETFYRKEMSRKEVQFSVLRNYLLKLVSVFDKLNTIKGETGRHVILSEKDWTEISVFLDITENMFVTRLSTLYPCLSNNDLHLMMLLRLKLPQKALASIYGISEKAIKQKLFLYKEKVGIKGKNQSLREFIETF
;
A
#
# COMPACT_ATOMS: atom_id res chain seq x y z
N GLN A 1 -23.07 26.57 7.48
CA GLN A 1 -23.60 25.21 7.74
C GLN A 1 -23.18 24.20 6.66
N ASP A 2 -23.19 24.59 5.39
CA ASP A 2 -22.83 23.69 4.27
C ASP A 2 -21.37 23.20 4.31
N ASP A 3 -20.42 24.06 4.70
CA ASP A 3 -19.00 23.69 4.74
C ASP A 3 -18.67 22.66 5.85
N SER A 4 -19.34 22.72 7.01
CA SER A 4 -19.16 21.72 8.08
C SER A 4 -19.73 20.36 7.68
N LEU A 5 -20.89 20.35 7.02
CA LEU A 5 -21.48 19.13 6.50
C LEU A 5 -20.59 18.53 5.41
N TYR A 6 -20.05 19.37 4.52
CA TYR A 6 -19.14 18.94 3.46
C TYR A 6 -17.86 18.31 4.04
N ALA A 7 -17.22 18.93 5.03
CA ALA A 7 -16.04 18.37 5.70
C ALA A 7 -16.34 17.01 6.36
N LYS A 8 -17.52 16.85 6.98
CA LYS A 8 -17.95 15.57 7.54
C LYS A 8 -18.23 14.51 6.47
N CYS A 9 -18.84 14.89 5.35
CA CYS A 9 -19.04 13.98 4.22
C CYS A 9 -17.69 13.46 3.68
N LEU A 10 -16.70 14.34 3.51
CA LEU A 10 -15.35 13.96 3.10
C LEU A 10 -14.71 12.99 4.11
N TYR A 11 -14.88 13.24 5.41
CA TYR A 11 -14.42 12.34 6.46
C TYR A 11 -15.04 10.95 6.34
N TYR A 12 -16.39 10.86 6.21
CA TYR A 12 -17.06 9.56 6.11
C TYR A 12 -16.69 8.82 4.81
N MET A 13 -16.56 9.54 3.71
CA MET A 13 -16.09 8.96 2.45
C MET A 13 -14.64 8.45 2.58
N GLY A 14 -13.75 9.25 3.17
CA GLY A 14 -12.38 8.85 3.43
C GLY A 14 -12.27 7.65 4.36
N LYS A 15 -13.10 7.60 5.41
CA LYS A 15 -13.22 6.43 6.30
C LYS A 15 -13.73 5.19 5.55
N TYR A 16 -14.70 5.35 4.66
CA TYR A 16 -15.21 4.27 3.82
C TYR A 16 -14.09 3.69 2.95
N TYR A 17 -13.33 4.53 2.25
CA TYR A 17 -12.21 4.09 1.42
C TYR A 17 -11.09 3.45 2.24
N MET A 18 -10.80 3.96 3.44
CA MET A 18 -9.85 3.33 4.36
C MET A 18 -10.28 1.91 4.76
N LEU A 19 -11.57 1.68 5.01
CA LEU A 19 -12.10 0.36 5.39
C LEU A 19 -12.13 -0.63 4.22
N ASN A 20 -12.09 -0.14 2.99
CA ASN A 20 -12.00 -0.94 1.76
C ASN A 20 -10.59 -0.97 1.17
N ASP A 21 -9.57 -0.69 1.97
CA ASP A 21 -8.15 -0.73 1.63
C ASP A 21 -7.72 0.19 0.46
N SER A 22 -8.57 1.17 0.10
CA SER A 22 -8.34 2.17 -0.95
C SER A 22 -7.55 3.36 -0.41
N THR A 23 -6.25 3.12 -0.19
CA THR A 23 -5.34 4.01 0.55
C THR A 23 -5.23 5.42 -0.04
N GLU A 24 -5.07 5.56 -1.36
CA GLU A 24 -4.88 6.88 -2.01
C GLU A 24 -6.12 7.76 -1.90
N GLN A 25 -7.31 7.18 -2.14
CA GLN A 25 -8.58 7.88 -2.01
C GLN A 25 -8.83 8.28 -0.57
N ALA A 26 -8.54 7.38 0.38
CA ALA A 26 -8.66 7.66 1.81
C ALA A 26 -7.76 8.85 2.22
N ILE A 27 -6.48 8.85 1.81
CA ILE A 27 -5.55 9.94 2.11
C ILE A 27 -6.05 11.26 1.52
N SER A 28 -6.47 11.27 0.25
CA SER A 28 -6.94 12.48 -0.43
C SER A 28 -8.14 13.09 0.29
N LEU A 29 -9.18 12.28 0.54
CA LEU A 29 -10.42 12.74 1.16
C LEU A 29 -10.25 13.14 2.62
N LEU A 30 -9.48 12.39 3.39
CA LEU A 30 -9.20 12.71 4.80
C LEU A 30 -8.34 13.96 4.94
N THR A 31 -7.40 14.18 4.03
CA THR A 31 -6.60 15.40 3.99
C THR A 31 -7.49 16.61 3.69
N GLU A 32 -8.33 16.53 2.65
CA GLU A 32 -9.28 17.59 2.32
C GLU A 32 -10.25 17.85 3.47
N SER A 33 -10.77 16.79 4.11
CA SER A 33 -11.63 16.91 5.31
C SER A 33 -10.93 17.67 6.43
N SER A 34 -9.69 17.28 6.76
CA SER A 34 -8.89 17.93 7.81
C SER A 34 -8.63 19.41 7.51
N GLU A 35 -8.29 19.74 6.26
CA GLU A 35 -8.03 21.12 5.83
C GLU A 35 -9.30 21.97 5.89
N LYS A 36 -10.41 21.47 5.38
CA LYS A 36 -11.72 22.16 5.43
C LYS A 36 -12.17 22.37 6.86
N SER A 37 -12.09 21.32 7.70
CA SER A 37 -12.45 21.42 9.14
C SER A 37 -11.62 22.44 9.87
N LYS A 38 -10.30 22.49 9.58
CA LYS A 38 -9.40 23.50 10.12
C LYS A 38 -9.80 24.92 9.72
N MET A 39 -10.14 25.13 8.44
CA MET A 39 -10.56 26.46 7.93
C MET A 39 -11.83 26.99 8.61
N ILE A 40 -12.77 26.10 8.94
CA ILE A 40 -14.04 26.48 9.59
C ILE A 40 -14.00 26.39 11.12
N GLY A 41 -12.86 25.97 11.70
CA GLY A 41 -12.69 25.82 13.14
C GLY A 41 -13.41 24.60 13.77
N ASP A 42 -13.81 23.58 12.96
CA ASP A 42 -14.37 22.33 13.46
C ASP A 42 -13.24 21.40 13.94
N LEU A 43 -12.72 21.70 15.13
CA LEU A 43 -11.58 20.99 15.75
C LEU A 43 -11.87 19.49 15.93
N LYS A 44 -13.12 19.12 16.17
CA LYS A 44 -13.52 17.72 16.35
C LYS A 44 -13.37 16.93 15.05
N THR A 45 -13.95 17.43 13.95
CA THR A 45 -13.82 16.78 12.63
C THR A 45 -12.39 16.81 12.14
N GLU A 46 -11.64 17.91 12.36
CA GLU A 46 -10.21 17.98 12.06
C GLU A 46 -9.43 16.86 12.75
N SER A 47 -9.63 16.71 14.06
CA SER A 47 -8.92 15.73 14.87
C SER A 47 -9.21 14.29 14.45
N ILE A 48 -10.47 13.92 14.23
CA ILE A 48 -10.83 12.56 13.83
C ILE A 48 -10.38 12.26 12.38
N ALA A 49 -10.35 13.26 11.50
CA ALA A 49 -9.78 13.09 10.15
C ALA A 49 -8.27 12.86 10.22
N LEU A 50 -7.55 13.59 11.06
CA LEU A 50 -6.11 13.40 11.32
C LEU A 50 -5.82 12.03 11.93
N GLU A 51 -6.68 11.52 12.82
CA GLU A 51 -6.58 10.18 13.39
C GLU A 51 -6.70 9.10 12.29
N LYS A 52 -7.67 9.24 11.39
CA LYS A 52 -7.81 8.30 10.27
C LYS A 52 -6.63 8.40 9.30
N LEU A 53 -6.11 9.59 9.03
CA LEU A 53 -4.86 9.76 8.27
C LEU A 53 -3.70 9.02 8.93
N SER A 54 -3.55 9.14 10.24
CA SER A 54 -2.54 8.39 10.99
C SER A 54 -2.66 6.88 10.74
N ARG A 55 -3.88 6.31 10.86
CA ARG A 55 -4.11 4.88 10.62
C ARG A 55 -3.75 4.45 9.21
N VAL A 56 -4.13 5.24 8.21
CA VAL A 56 -3.77 4.94 6.81
C VAL A 56 -2.26 4.95 6.61
N TYR A 57 -1.54 5.88 7.25
CA TYR A 57 -0.09 5.98 7.10
C TYR A 57 0.71 4.93 7.89
N GLN A 58 0.10 4.19 8.84
CA GLN A 58 0.81 3.17 9.63
C GLN A 58 1.55 2.15 8.74
N ASN A 59 0.92 1.73 7.65
CA ASN A 59 1.51 0.76 6.73
C ASN A 59 2.26 1.38 5.54
N VAL A 60 2.10 2.68 5.30
CA VAL A 60 2.67 3.38 4.13
C VAL A 60 3.92 4.15 4.52
N GLU A 61 3.82 4.96 5.56
CA GLU A 61 4.90 5.84 6.04
C GLU A 61 4.74 6.05 7.55
N PRO A 62 5.31 5.17 8.40
CA PRO A 62 5.16 5.20 9.86
C PRO A 62 5.48 6.54 10.52
N SER A 63 6.46 7.28 9.99
CA SER A 63 6.83 8.60 10.48
C SER A 63 5.69 9.62 10.34
N LYS A 64 4.95 9.58 9.23
CA LYS A 64 3.75 10.40 9.03
C LYS A 64 2.61 9.96 9.94
N ALA A 65 2.44 8.65 10.15
CA ALA A 65 1.46 8.15 11.11
C ALA A 65 1.68 8.77 12.50
N LEU A 66 2.92 8.76 12.97
CA LEU A 66 3.28 9.36 14.27
C LEU A 66 3.03 10.89 14.29
N MET A 67 3.36 11.58 13.21
CA MET A 67 3.11 13.02 13.09
C MET A 67 1.60 13.34 13.16
N TYR A 68 0.79 12.61 12.40
CA TYR A 68 -0.66 12.84 12.33
C TYR A 68 -1.37 12.46 13.64
N SER A 69 -1.00 11.34 14.29
CA SER A 69 -1.58 10.94 15.57
C SER A 69 -1.30 11.98 16.67
N LYS A 70 -0.07 12.47 16.75
CA LYS A 70 0.31 13.53 17.68
C LYS A 70 -0.46 14.82 17.42
N LYS A 71 -0.60 15.21 16.15
CA LYS A 71 -1.38 16.39 15.74
C LYS A 71 -2.87 16.23 16.08
N ALA A 72 -3.43 15.04 15.87
CA ALA A 72 -4.84 14.75 16.20
C ALA A 72 -5.13 14.99 17.68
N ILE A 73 -4.31 14.45 18.59
CA ILE A 73 -4.45 14.68 20.04
C ILE A 73 -4.33 16.18 20.35
N HIS A 74 -3.32 16.85 19.80
CA HIS A 74 -3.11 18.28 20.05
C HIS A 74 -4.30 19.16 19.61
N VAL A 75 -4.91 18.83 18.47
CA VAL A 75 -6.12 19.54 18.01
C VAL A 75 -7.30 19.21 18.92
N TYR A 76 -7.47 17.93 19.27
CA TYR A 76 -8.61 17.50 20.09
C TYR A 76 -8.60 18.05 21.51
N THR A 77 -7.42 18.23 22.11
CA THR A 77 -7.30 18.85 23.45
C THR A 77 -7.81 20.29 23.52
N LYS A 78 -8.00 20.96 22.37
CA LYS A 78 -8.58 22.30 22.27
C LYS A 78 -10.08 22.30 22.01
N CYS A 79 -10.70 21.13 21.85
CA CYS A 79 -12.16 21.02 21.65
C CYS A 79 -12.90 21.28 22.97
N ASN A 80 -13.90 22.16 22.92
CA ASN A 80 -14.76 22.43 24.09
C ASN A 80 -15.74 21.28 24.36
N ASP A 81 -16.12 20.52 23.34
CA ASP A 81 -17.03 19.37 23.39
C ASP A 81 -16.28 18.03 23.29
N ALA A 82 -15.08 17.97 23.84
CA ALA A 82 -14.26 16.77 23.84
C ALA A 82 -14.93 15.64 24.63
N THR A 83 -15.11 14.49 24.00
CA THR A 83 -15.60 13.27 24.63
C THR A 83 -14.47 12.38 25.10
N LEU A 84 -14.63 11.72 26.22
CA LEU A 84 -13.63 10.78 26.74
C LEU A 84 -13.37 9.63 25.77
N THR A 85 -14.42 9.13 25.12
CA THR A 85 -14.33 8.07 24.10
C THR A 85 -13.37 8.43 22.96
N ASN A 86 -13.53 9.61 22.36
CA ASN A 86 -12.66 10.02 21.28
C ASN A 86 -11.22 10.23 21.75
N MET A 87 -11.02 10.78 22.95
CA MET A 87 -9.68 10.93 23.52
C MET A 87 -8.99 9.58 23.72
N ILE A 88 -9.74 8.54 24.14
CA ILE A 88 -9.23 7.19 24.27
C ILE A 88 -8.75 6.68 22.90
N TYR A 89 -9.60 6.72 21.88
CA TYR A 89 -9.23 6.25 20.54
C TYR A 89 -8.05 7.02 19.92
N LEU A 90 -7.96 8.33 20.19
CA LEU A 90 -6.79 9.13 19.77
C LEU A 90 -5.51 8.67 20.47
N LYS A 91 -5.57 8.36 21.76
CA LYS A 91 -4.43 7.82 22.52
C LYS A 91 -4.04 6.43 22.04
N LEU A 92 -5.01 5.54 21.75
CA LEU A 92 -4.72 4.21 21.20
C LEU A 92 -4.03 4.32 19.84
N ASN A 93 -4.56 5.13 18.93
CA ASN A 93 -3.90 5.38 17.65
C ASN A 93 -2.49 5.97 17.79
N TYR A 94 -2.26 6.83 18.78
CA TYR A 94 -0.93 7.38 19.04
C TYR A 94 0.00 6.30 19.63
N SER A 95 -0.51 5.42 20.49
CA SER A 95 0.22 4.26 20.98
C SER A 95 0.67 3.34 19.85
N ASP A 96 -0.24 2.99 18.94
CA ASP A 96 0.07 2.19 17.75
C ASP A 96 1.17 2.85 16.89
N ALA A 97 1.00 4.15 16.61
CA ALA A 97 1.98 4.89 15.83
C ALA A 97 3.37 4.96 16.50
N LEU A 98 3.42 5.04 17.82
CA LEU A 98 4.67 4.97 18.60
C LEU A 98 5.31 3.59 18.51
N ALA A 99 4.52 2.51 18.67
CA ALA A 99 5.01 1.13 18.62
C ALA A 99 5.63 0.82 17.27
N ILE A 100 4.93 1.16 16.17
CA ILE A 100 5.40 0.96 14.79
C ILE A 100 6.71 1.75 14.52
N ASN A 101 6.90 2.90 15.18
CA ASN A 101 8.14 3.68 15.10
C ASN A 101 9.22 3.24 16.12
N GLY A 102 9.04 2.11 16.79
CA GLY A 102 10.02 1.52 17.72
C GLY A 102 10.00 2.10 19.14
N ASN A 103 9.08 3.01 19.46
CA ASN A 103 8.95 3.60 20.80
C ASN A 103 8.00 2.79 21.69
N THR A 104 8.23 1.49 21.83
CA THR A 104 7.34 0.52 22.48
C THR A 104 7.07 0.82 23.95
N GLN A 105 8.05 1.31 24.70
CA GLN A 105 7.86 1.68 26.12
C GLN A 105 6.87 2.84 26.28
N LEU A 106 7.02 3.89 25.48
CA LEU A 106 6.12 5.03 25.51
C LEU A 106 4.72 4.64 25.00
N ALA A 107 4.65 3.80 23.96
CA ALA A 107 3.39 3.25 23.46
C ALA A 107 2.62 2.54 24.59
N CYS A 108 3.25 1.64 25.32
CA CYS A 108 2.65 0.95 26.45
C CYS A 108 2.19 1.92 27.57
N GLN A 109 2.95 2.97 27.83
CA GLN A 109 2.53 3.98 28.80
C GLN A 109 1.27 4.70 28.35
N ILE A 110 1.19 5.13 27.10
CA ILE A 110 0.00 5.81 26.53
C ILE A 110 -1.22 4.87 26.53
N ALA A 111 -1.03 3.58 26.19
CA ALA A 111 -2.10 2.59 26.25
C ALA A 111 -2.61 2.37 27.69
N LYS A 112 -1.74 2.39 28.71
CA LYS A 112 -2.14 2.36 30.12
C LYS A 112 -2.95 3.58 30.55
N GLU A 113 -2.57 4.76 30.09
CA GLU A 113 -3.34 5.99 30.32
C GLU A 113 -4.73 5.93 29.64
N ALA A 114 -4.78 5.37 28.42
CA ALA A 114 -6.04 5.14 27.72
C ALA A 114 -6.93 4.17 28.50
N LEU A 115 -6.36 3.09 29.07
CA LEU A 115 -7.09 2.12 29.90
C LEU A 115 -7.68 2.77 31.17
N GLN A 116 -6.93 3.63 31.84
CA GLN A 116 -7.46 4.36 33.00
C GLN A 116 -8.71 5.16 32.64
N ASN A 117 -8.68 5.84 31.50
CA ASN A 117 -9.83 6.59 31.00
C ASN A 117 -10.98 5.66 30.58
N ALA A 118 -10.71 4.52 29.94
CA ALA A 118 -11.69 3.56 29.51
C ALA A 118 -12.43 2.90 30.70
N LEU A 119 -11.71 2.65 31.79
CA LEU A 119 -12.31 2.14 33.04
C LEU A 119 -13.32 3.11 33.65
N LEU A 120 -13.10 4.41 33.52
CA LEU A 120 -14.05 5.44 33.95
C LEU A 120 -15.31 5.47 33.09
N LEU A 121 -15.17 5.20 31.79
CA LEU A 121 -16.27 5.22 30.82
C LEU A 121 -17.22 4.02 30.99
N LYS A 122 -16.73 2.88 31.48
CA LYS A 122 -17.44 1.61 31.65
C LYS A 122 -18.14 1.08 30.39
N ASP A 123 -17.64 1.46 29.21
CA ASP A 123 -18.08 0.96 27.91
C ASP A 123 -17.29 -0.30 27.55
N SER A 124 -17.99 -1.43 27.38
CA SER A 124 -17.34 -2.73 27.13
C SER A 124 -16.60 -2.75 25.78
N PHE A 125 -17.07 -2.01 24.77
CA PHE A 125 -16.42 -1.93 23.48
C PHE A 125 -15.09 -1.17 23.56
N VAL A 126 -15.14 0.01 24.19
CA VAL A 126 -13.94 0.83 24.40
C VAL A 126 -12.93 0.14 25.29
N LEU A 127 -13.40 -0.58 26.32
CA LEU A 127 -12.54 -1.39 27.20
C LEU A 127 -11.89 -2.54 26.43
N ALA A 128 -12.64 -3.24 25.58
CA ALA A 128 -12.12 -4.33 24.77
C ALA A 128 -11.00 -3.85 23.84
N ASP A 129 -11.26 -2.77 23.08
CA ASP A 129 -10.27 -2.18 22.18
C ASP A 129 -9.01 -1.72 22.96
N THR A 130 -9.21 -1.11 24.14
CA THR A 130 -8.10 -0.62 24.96
C THR A 130 -7.27 -1.77 25.56
N TYR A 131 -7.91 -2.84 26.01
CA TYR A 131 -7.20 -4.02 26.49
C TYR A 131 -6.46 -4.74 25.35
N GLN A 132 -7.02 -4.74 24.14
CA GLN A 132 -6.37 -5.27 22.96
C GLN A 132 -5.05 -4.52 22.65
N ASP A 133 -5.10 -3.19 22.57
CA ASP A 133 -3.90 -2.38 22.28
C ASP A 133 -2.84 -2.52 23.39
N LEU A 134 -3.30 -2.60 24.64
CA LEU A 134 -2.39 -2.82 25.75
C LEU A 134 -1.77 -4.24 25.71
N ALA A 135 -2.52 -5.25 25.25
CA ALA A 135 -1.98 -6.59 25.05
C ALA A 135 -0.86 -6.59 24.00
N ASN A 136 -1.09 -5.95 22.85
CA ASN A 136 -0.08 -5.80 21.80
C ASN A 136 1.16 -5.08 22.33
N SER A 137 0.98 -3.97 23.05
CA SER A 137 2.08 -3.21 23.65
C SER A 137 2.91 -4.05 24.65
N TYR A 138 2.27 -4.92 25.44
CA TYR A 138 3.00 -5.81 26.35
C TYR A 138 3.74 -6.93 25.60
N ILE A 139 3.16 -7.48 24.53
CA ILE A 139 3.82 -8.47 23.68
C ILE A 139 5.07 -7.86 23.02
N ASP A 140 4.98 -6.64 22.49
CA ASP A 140 6.11 -5.91 21.91
C ASP A 140 7.23 -5.64 22.93
N LEU A 141 6.89 -5.53 24.21
CA LEU A 141 7.83 -5.40 25.31
C LEU A 141 8.30 -6.77 25.87
N SER A 142 7.91 -7.89 25.26
CA SER A 142 8.17 -9.25 25.73
C SER A 142 7.62 -9.54 27.14
N GLN A 143 6.62 -8.79 27.59
CA GLN A 143 5.90 -8.99 28.85
C GLN A 143 4.69 -9.92 28.63
N LEU A 144 4.98 -11.17 28.26
CA LEU A 144 4.01 -12.10 27.67
C LEU A 144 2.83 -12.42 28.62
N ASP A 145 3.07 -12.58 29.91
CA ASP A 145 2.02 -12.85 30.89
C ASP A 145 1.02 -11.69 30.98
N SER A 146 1.52 -10.46 31.02
CA SER A 146 0.68 -9.25 31.05
C SER A 146 -0.09 -9.09 29.75
N GLY A 147 0.55 -9.35 28.61
CA GLY A 147 -0.05 -9.36 27.29
C GLY A 147 -1.21 -10.36 27.21
N LEU A 148 -0.98 -11.60 27.65
CA LEU A 148 -1.99 -12.65 27.64
C LEU A 148 -3.18 -12.33 28.56
N ILE A 149 -2.94 -11.76 29.74
CA ILE A 149 -4.01 -11.32 30.65
C ILE A 149 -4.86 -10.24 29.99
N CYS A 150 -4.25 -9.24 29.36
CA CYS A 150 -4.97 -8.16 28.67
C CYS A 150 -5.73 -8.71 27.47
N ALA A 151 -5.14 -9.55 26.64
CA ALA A 151 -5.80 -10.16 25.48
C ALA A 151 -7.03 -11.00 25.88
N LYS A 152 -6.93 -11.79 26.97
CA LYS A 152 -8.05 -12.54 27.54
C LYS A 152 -9.19 -11.61 28.00
N LYS A 153 -8.86 -10.49 28.62
CA LYS A 153 -9.88 -9.49 29.03
C LYS A 153 -10.55 -8.85 27.83
N ALA A 154 -9.80 -8.46 26.81
CA ALA A 154 -10.34 -7.92 25.57
C ALA A 154 -11.32 -8.91 24.91
N TYR A 155 -10.91 -10.15 24.76
CA TYR A 155 -11.71 -11.22 24.18
C TYR A 155 -12.97 -11.53 25.01
N ALA A 156 -12.87 -11.56 26.35
CA ALA A 156 -14.01 -11.81 27.23
C ALA A 156 -15.09 -10.70 27.14
N LEU A 157 -14.69 -9.46 26.87
CA LEU A 157 -15.61 -8.34 26.70
C LEU A 157 -16.34 -8.39 25.35
N GLN A 158 -15.74 -8.94 24.31
CA GLN A 158 -16.28 -9.02 22.95
C GLN A 158 -15.89 -10.31 22.21
N PRO A 159 -16.42 -11.48 22.61
CA PRO A 159 -15.93 -12.77 22.09
C PRO A 159 -16.37 -13.08 20.65
N ILE A 160 -17.48 -12.52 20.17
CA ILE A 160 -18.14 -13.00 18.95
C ILE A 160 -18.02 -12.03 17.77
N ASN A 161 -17.89 -10.74 18.01
CA ASN A 161 -18.06 -9.70 16.98
C ASN A 161 -16.80 -8.86 16.71
N ASN A 162 -15.72 -9.07 17.44
CA ASN A 162 -14.49 -8.30 17.29
C ASN A 162 -13.34 -9.21 16.91
N PHE A 163 -13.11 -9.35 15.59
CA PHE A 163 -12.01 -10.12 15.05
C PHE A 163 -10.65 -9.64 15.60
N SER A 164 -10.47 -8.34 15.81
CA SER A 164 -9.22 -7.78 16.34
C SER A 164 -8.89 -8.28 17.75
N CYS A 165 -9.89 -8.40 18.63
CA CYS A 165 -9.69 -8.97 19.97
C CYS A 165 -9.34 -10.47 19.91
N THR A 166 -9.96 -11.19 18.96
CA THR A 166 -9.64 -12.60 18.72
C THR A 166 -8.20 -12.76 18.23
N LEU A 167 -7.78 -11.92 17.29
CA LEU A 167 -6.43 -11.91 16.75
C LEU A 167 -5.41 -11.58 17.84
N ALA A 168 -5.66 -10.55 18.66
CA ALA A 168 -4.77 -10.18 19.75
C ALA A 168 -4.62 -11.31 20.78
N LEU A 169 -5.70 -12.07 21.07
CA LEU A 169 -5.61 -13.24 21.94
C LEU A 169 -4.82 -14.38 21.28
N ALA A 170 -5.00 -14.58 19.99
CA ALA A 170 -4.23 -15.59 19.25
C ALA A 170 -2.73 -15.23 19.20
N ASP A 171 -2.39 -13.96 18.97
CA ASP A 171 -1.01 -13.46 19.02
C ASP A 171 -0.41 -13.64 20.43
N ALA A 172 -1.17 -13.34 21.48
CA ALA A 172 -0.74 -13.51 22.86
C ALA A 172 -0.51 -14.99 23.20
N TYR A 173 -1.36 -15.91 22.73
CA TYR A 173 -1.13 -17.34 22.87
C TYR A 173 0.10 -17.80 22.10
N PHE A 174 0.29 -17.33 20.89
CA PHE A 174 1.47 -17.66 20.09
C PHE A 174 2.75 -17.16 20.72
N ALA A 175 2.77 -15.92 21.21
CA ALA A 175 3.91 -15.35 21.93
C ALA A 175 4.23 -16.13 23.22
N ALA A 176 3.19 -16.57 23.95
CA ALA A 176 3.32 -17.40 25.17
C ALA A 176 3.54 -18.89 24.88
N ASP A 177 3.96 -19.26 23.67
CA ASP A 177 4.23 -20.65 23.25
C ASP A 177 3.02 -21.60 23.30
N SER A 178 1.82 -21.05 23.36
CA SER A 178 0.58 -21.81 23.44
C SER A 178 -0.01 -22.08 22.05
N VAL A 179 0.76 -22.78 21.22
CA VAL A 179 0.49 -22.98 19.77
C VAL A 179 -0.87 -23.61 19.50
N ARG A 180 -1.26 -24.63 20.27
CA ARG A 180 -2.55 -25.32 20.09
C ARG A 180 -3.74 -24.39 20.32
N GLN A 181 -3.66 -23.51 21.33
CA GLN A 181 -4.70 -22.51 21.61
C GLN A 181 -4.79 -21.50 20.48
N THR A 182 -3.65 -21.05 19.92
CA THR A 182 -3.61 -20.18 18.76
C THR A 182 -4.33 -20.81 17.57
N ILE A 183 -3.97 -22.04 17.22
CA ILE A 183 -4.59 -22.75 16.09
C ILE A 183 -6.10 -22.96 16.33
N SER A 184 -6.48 -23.46 17.50
CA SER A 184 -7.88 -23.72 17.84
C SER A 184 -8.74 -22.45 17.79
N LEU A 185 -8.22 -21.33 18.30
CA LEU A 185 -8.94 -20.06 18.30
C LEU A 185 -9.17 -19.53 16.89
N LEU A 186 -8.13 -19.48 16.06
CA LEU A 186 -8.20 -18.94 14.72
C LEU A 186 -8.98 -19.84 13.74
N SER A 187 -8.85 -21.16 13.87
CA SER A 187 -9.60 -22.12 13.04
C SER A 187 -11.11 -22.03 13.25
N ASN A 188 -11.56 -21.62 14.42
CA ASN A 188 -12.97 -21.45 14.76
C ASN A 188 -13.51 -20.03 14.47
N THR A 189 -12.65 -19.12 14.04
CA THR A 189 -13.02 -17.71 13.82
C THR A 189 -13.20 -17.40 12.35
N ARG A 190 -14.30 -16.75 11.97
CA ARG A 190 -14.56 -16.31 10.60
C ARG A 190 -14.07 -14.87 10.40
N ALA A 191 -12.92 -14.72 9.78
CA ALA A 191 -12.47 -13.43 9.25
C ALA A 191 -13.30 -13.06 8.01
N THR A 192 -13.79 -11.83 7.94
CA THR A 192 -14.62 -11.34 6.83
C THR A 192 -13.81 -10.57 5.80
N ARG A 193 -12.89 -9.69 6.24
CA ARG A 193 -12.06 -8.88 5.36
C ARG A 193 -10.85 -9.67 4.86
N ALA A 194 -10.40 -9.39 3.64
CA ALA A 194 -9.23 -10.04 3.05
C ALA A 194 -7.96 -9.86 3.92
N MET A 195 -7.74 -8.67 4.48
CA MET A 195 -6.63 -8.39 5.40
C MET A 195 -6.70 -9.26 6.67
N ASP A 196 -7.89 -9.40 7.26
CA ASP A 196 -8.09 -10.22 8.46
C ASP A 196 -7.79 -11.70 8.17
N LYS A 197 -8.19 -12.18 6.99
CA LYS A 197 -7.88 -13.54 6.53
C LYS A 197 -6.38 -13.73 6.30
N TYR A 198 -5.74 -12.77 5.63
CA TYR A 198 -4.29 -12.79 5.42
C TYR A 198 -3.53 -12.92 6.74
N VAL A 199 -3.82 -12.04 7.71
CA VAL A 199 -3.15 -12.05 9.01
C VAL A 199 -3.42 -13.34 9.79
N SER A 200 -4.67 -13.85 9.74
CA SER A 200 -5.03 -15.14 10.37
C SER A 200 -4.22 -16.29 9.80
N PHE A 201 -4.19 -16.43 8.48
CA PHE A 201 -3.47 -17.51 7.83
C PHE A 201 -1.96 -17.40 8.01
N GLN A 202 -1.43 -16.17 8.05
CA GLN A 202 -0.01 -15.93 8.37
C GLN A 202 0.32 -16.41 9.81
N LEU A 203 -0.53 -16.10 10.78
CA LEU A 203 -0.34 -16.52 12.16
C LEU A 203 -0.53 -18.05 12.32
N LEU A 204 -1.54 -18.62 11.64
CA LEU A 204 -1.76 -20.07 11.59
C LEU A 204 -0.58 -20.81 10.98
N SER A 205 0.01 -20.29 9.90
CA SER A 205 1.21 -20.86 9.29
C SER A 205 2.40 -20.83 10.27
N LYS A 206 2.64 -19.69 10.93
CA LYS A 206 3.68 -19.58 11.95
C LYS A 206 3.45 -20.56 13.11
N ALA A 207 2.21 -20.72 13.55
CA ALA A 207 1.85 -21.63 14.63
C ALA A 207 2.02 -23.10 14.20
N ALA A 208 1.63 -23.46 12.99
CA ALA A 208 1.83 -24.80 12.45
C ALA A 208 3.32 -25.13 12.25
N LEU A 209 4.15 -24.18 11.85
CA LEU A 209 5.60 -24.32 11.77
C LEU A 209 6.20 -24.62 13.14
N LYS A 210 5.72 -23.97 14.19
CA LYS A 210 6.18 -24.16 15.56
C LYS A 210 5.72 -25.51 16.14
N ASP A 211 4.61 -26.05 15.63
CA ASP A 211 4.09 -27.41 15.94
C ASP A 211 4.71 -28.47 15.03
N GLU A 212 5.77 -28.14 14.27
CA GLU A 212 6.48 -29.02 13.34
C GLU A 212 5.61 -29.62 12.21
N ASN A 213 4.43 -29.03 11.96
CA ASN A 213 3.50 -29.49 10.92
C ASN A 213 3.69 -28.70 9.62
N TRP A 214 4.75 -29.02 8.89
CA TRP A 214 5.20 -28.32 7.70
C TRP A 214 4.17 -28.28 6.58
N THR A 215 3.47 -29.38 6.34
CA THR A 215 2.46 -29.46 5.27
C THR A 215 1.26 -28.57 5.53
N VAL A 216 0.81 -28.50 6.76
CA VAL A 216 -0.30 -27.60 7.16
C VAL A 216 0.17 -26.14 7.15
N ALA A 217 1.41 -25.89 7.54
CA ALA A 217 1.99 -24.55 7.48
C ALA A 217 2.05 -24.00 6.05
N ASP A 218 2.44 -24.86 5.09
CA ASP A 218 2.46 -24.49 3.66
C ASP A 218 1.06 -24.19 3.13
N CYS A 219 0.05 -25.03 3.47
CA CYS A 219 -1.34 -24.77 3.09
C CYS A 219 -1.86 -23.42 3.65
N TYR A 220 -1.51 -23.10 4.88
CA TYR A 220 -1.87 -21.80 5.46
C TYR A 220 -1.12 -20.64 4.81
N MET A 221 0.15 -20.85 4.47
CA MET A 221 0.94 -19.83 3.76
C MET A 221 0.39 -19.57 2.36
N ASP A 222 0.03 -20.61 1.61
CA ASP A 222 -0.64 -20.50 0.31
C ASP A 222 -1.94 -19.70 0.42
N SER A 223 -2.72 -19.98 1.47
CA SER A 223 -3.95 -19.24 1.75
C SER A 223 -3.66 -17.76 2.06
N ALA A 224 -2.62 -17.47 2.83
CA ALA A 224 -2.20 -16.09 3.10
C ALA A 224 -1.76 -15.38 1.82
N TYR A 225 -0.97 -16.04 0.96
CA TYR A 225 -0.55 -15.49 -0.34
C TYR A 225 -1.72 -15.21 -1.26
N TYR A 226 -2.73 -16.09 -1.29
CA TYR A 226 -3.94 -15.86 -2.07
C TYR A 226 -4.63 -14.55 -1.68
N TYR A 227 -4.79 -14.29 -0.37
CA TYR A 227 -5.48 -13.08 0.09
C TYR A 227 -4.66 -11.80 -0.08
N ILE A 228 -3.33 -11.84 0.08
CA ILE A 228 -2.52 -10.66 -0.18
C ILE A 228 -2.46 -10.35 -1.69
N GLU A 229 -2.45 -11.37 -2.54
CA GLU A 229 -2.51 -11.18 -3.99
C GLU A 229 -3.88 -10.64 -4.43
N GLU A 230 -4.98 -11.12 -3.83
CA GLU A 230 -6.33 -10.61 -4.05
C GLU A 230 -6.42 -9.13 -3.67
N MET A 231 -5.90 -8.76 -2.50
CA MET A 231 -5.86 -7.37 -2.04
C MET A 231 -5.03 -6.49 -3.00
N TYR A 232 -3.88 -6.98 -3.45
CA TYR A 232 -3.04 -6.27 -4.39
C TYR A 232 -3.73 -6.05 -5.75
N ARG A 233 -4.37 -7.10 -6.28
CA ARG A 233 -5.15 -7.00 -7.53
C ARG A 233 -6.31 -6.00 -7.40
N ASN A 234 -7.03 -6.05 -6.27
CA ASN A 234 -8.14 -5.13 -6.00
C ASN A 234 -7.63 -3.68 -5.90
N ALA A 235 -6.53 -3.46 -5.18
CA ALA A 235 -5.91 -2.14 -5.05
C ALA A 235 -5.44 -1.58 -6.40
N LEU A 236 -4.84 -2.42 -7.26
CA LEU A 236 -4.46 -2.03 -8.63
C LEU A 236 -5.67 -1.67 -9.48
N GLN A 237 -6.75 -2.47 -9.39
CA GLN A 237 -7.98 -2.23 -10.13
C GLN A 237 -8.68 -0.95 -9.68
N GLU A 238 -8.76 -0.71 -8.37
CA GLU A 238 -9.31 0.53 -7.82
C GLU A 238 -8.48 1.74 -8.21
N LYS A 239 -7.15 1.62 -8.17
CA LYS A 239 -6.23 2.65 -8.62
C LYS A 239 -6.44 2.97 -10.10
N SER A 240 -6.55 1.95 -10.95
CA SER A 240 -6.87 2.10 -12.37
C SER A 240 -8.22 2.80 -12.58
N ASN A 241 -9.25 2.38 -11.85
CA ASN A 241 -10.60 2.97 -11.91
C ASN A 241 -10.58 4.43 -11.41
N TYR A 242 -9.83 4.72 -10.36
CA TYR A 242 -9.66 6.09 -9.85
C TYR A 242 -9.01 6.99 -10.88
N TYR A 243 -7.90 6.56 -11.50
CA TYR A 243 -7.25 7.34 -12.55
C TYR A 243 -8.14 7.51 -13.78
N ALA A 244 -8.85 6.47 -14.20
CA ALA A 244 -9.83 6.56 -15.27
C ALA A 244 -10.94 7.56 -14.94
N SER A 245 -11.48 7.51 -13.71
CA SER A 245 -12.52 8.44 -13.25
C SER A 245 -11.99 9.87 -13.08
N SER A 246 -10.75 10.04 -12.63
CA SER A 246 -10.13 11.36 -12.50
C SER A 246 -9.82 11.98 -13.86
N LEU A 247 -9.36 11.19 -14.82
CA LEU A 247 -9.17 11.61 -16.21
C LEU A 247 -10.49 11.99 -16.87
N LEU A 248 -11.56 11.22 -16.63
CA LEU A 248 -12.91 11.58 -17.10
C LEU A 248 -13.39 12.89 -16.48
N LYS A 249 -13.24 13.07 -15.16
CA LYS A 249 -13.58 14.32 -14.48
C LYS A 249 -12.75 15.50 -14.97
N GLU A 250 -11.48 15.27 -15.28
CA GLU A 250 -10.59 16.31 -15.81
C GLU A 250 -10.96 16.65 -17.26
N LYS A 251 -11.32 15.64 -18.05
CA LYS A 251 -11.88 15.81 -19.40
C LYS A 251 -13.19 16.59 -19.35
N ASP A 252 -14.13 16.18 -18.48
CA ASP A 252 -15.41 16.88 -18.29
C ASP A 252 -15.20 18.33 -17.82
N LYS A 253 -14.24 18.54 -16.88
CA LYS A 253 -13.85 19.89 -16.44
C LYS A 253 -13.23 20.73 -17.54
N SER A 254 -12.40 20.12 -18.41
CA SER A 254 -11.80 20.79 -19.56
C SER A 254 -12.84 21.10 -20.64
N GLU A 255 -13.76 20.17 -20.89
CA GLU A 255 -14.90 20.40 -21.79
C GLU A 255 -15.85 21.49 -21.28
N LEU A 256 -16.12 21.47 -19.94
CA LEU A 256 -16.94 22.51 -19.31
C LEU A 256 -16.26 23.88 -19.33
N LYS A 257 -14.93 23.92 -19.11
CA LYS A 257 -14.12 25.14 -19.28
C LYS A 257 -14.13 25.59 -20.75
N GLY A 258 -13.91 24.64 -21.68
CA GLY A 258 -13.98 24.93 -23.11
C GLY A 258 -15.36 25.45 -23.53
N LYS A 259 -16.45 24.85 -23.05
CA LYS A 259 -17.82 25.34 -23.29
C LYS A 259 -18.07 26.73 -22.68
N LYS A 260 -17.59 26.98 -21.44
CA LYS A 260 -17.68 28.31 -20.80
C LYS A 260 -16.81 29.36 -21.50
N GLU A 261 -15.64 29.00 -21.96
CA GLU A 261 -14.79 29.88 -22.76
C GLU A 261 -15.39 30.13 -24.12
N MET A 262 -15.92 29.09 -24.78
CA MET A 262 -16.64 29.24 -26.05
C MET A 262 -17.90 30.12 -25.89
N GLN A 263 -18.65 29.99 -24.79
CA GLN A 263 -19.77 30.88 -24.47
C GLN A 263 -19.31 32.33 -24.23
N LYS A 264 -18.19 32.56 -23.55
CA LYS A 264 -17.59 33.89 -23.40
C LYS A 264 -17.14 34.45 -24.74
N TRP A 265 -16.52 33.61 -25.58
CA TRP A 265 -16.12 34.00 -26.93
C TRP A 265 -17.31 34.27 -27.84
N VAL A 266 -18.37 33.44 -27.77
CA VAL A 266 -19.63 33.70 -28.48
C VAL A 266 -20.29 34.98 -27.96
N PHE A 267 -20.30 35.21 -26.64
CA PHE A 267 -20.83 36.48 -26.09
C PHE A 267 -19.97 37.68 -26.50
N LEU A 268 -18.63 37.56 -26.45
CA LEU A 268 -17.71 38.57 -26.96
C LEU A 268 -17.87 38.82 -28.48
N LEU A 269 -18.07 37.74 -29.25
CA LEU A 269 -18.36 37.84 -30.68
C LEU A 269 -19.71 38.54 -30.96
N VAL A 270 -20.74 38.21 -30.20
CA VAL A 270 -22.04 38.87 -30.29
C VAL A 270 -21.92 40.34 -29.89
N LEU A 271 -21.18 40.65 -28.84
CA LEU A 271 -20.92 42.04 -28.42
C LEU A 271 -20.09 42.80 -29.48
N LEU A 272 -19.07 42.10 -30.03
CA LEU A 272 -18.25 42.64 -31.12
C LEU A 272 -19.05 42.83 -32.41
N LEU A 273 -20.00 41.93 -32.70
CA LEU A 273 -20.94 42.03 -33.83
C LEU A 273 -21.89 43.21 -33.65
N ILE A 274 -22.38 43.43 -32.43
CA ILE A 274 -23.21 44.60 -32.09
C ILE A 274 -22.39 45.89 -32.22
N LEU A 275 -21.15 45.88 -31.75
CA LEU A 275 -20.22 47.02 -31.89
C LEU A 275 -19.83 47.28 -33.36
N VAL A 276 -19.63 46.20 -34.15
CA VAL A 276 -19.34 46.27 -35.56
C VAL A 276 -20.56 46.78 -36.34
N VAL A 277 -21.78 46.33 -35.96
CA VAL A 277 -23.03 46.85 -36.55
C VAL A 277 -23.24 48.34 -36.20
N LEU A 278 -22.96 48.69 -34.93
CA LEU A 278 -22.97 50.09 -34.49
C LEU A 278 -21.87 50.92 -35.18
N ALA A 279 -20.67 50.36 -35.29
CA ALA A 279 -19.55 50.97 -36.01
C ALA A 279 -19.84 51.03 -37.51
N PHE A 280 -20.53 50.02 -38.06
CA PHE A 280 -20.94 49.99 -39.45
C PHE A 280 -22.05 51.04 -39.74
N VAL A 281 -23.01 51.21 -38.82
CA VAL A 281 -24.03 52.28 -38.90
C VAL A 281 -23.36 53.67 -38.79
N ILE A 282 -22.39 53.79 -37.87
CA ILE A 282 -21.60 55.03 -37.72
C ILE A 282 -20.66 55.23 -38.93
N TYR A 283 -20.06 54.11 -39.43
CA TYR A 283 -19.09 54.09 -40.51
C TYR A 283 -19.79 54.24 -41.92
N ALA A 284 -20.97 53.61 -42.07
CA ALA A 284 -21.83 53.91 -43.27
C ALA A 284 -22.15 55.41 -43.35
N TYR A 285 -22.13 56.03 -42.21
CA TYR A 285 -22.31 57.45 -42.09
C TYR A 285 -21.03 58.28 -42.38
N ILE A 286 -19.86 57.76 -42.08
CA ILE A 286 -18.64 58.59 -42.07
C ILE A 286 -17.67 58.33 -43.23
N ASN A 287 -17.49 57.15 -43.79
CA ASN A 287 -16.65 56.96 -44.98
C ASN A 287 -16.35 55.52 -45.44
N PHE A 288 -16.48 55.30 -46.76
CA PHE A 288 -16.24 54.05 -47.47
C PHE A 288 -14.75 53.66 -47.69
N LYS A 289 -13.80 54.52 -47.34
CA LYS A 289 -12.38 54.39 -47.76
C LYS A 289 -11.42 53.71 -46.77
N VAL A 290 -11.81 53.47 -45.54
CA VAL A 290 -10.86 52.93 -44.54
C VAL A 290 -10.95 51.37 -44.38
N LYS A 291 -11.87 50.76 -45.12
CA LYS A 291 -12.33 49.38 -44.92
C LYS A 291 -11.34 48.25 -45.25
N ALA A 292 -10.36 48.48 -46.13
CA ALA A 292 -9.52 47.40 -46.63
C ALA A 292 -8.25 47.08 -45.78
N LYS A 293 -7.72 48.06 -45.07
CA LYS A 293 -6.40 47.91 -44.38
C LYS A 293 -6.49 47.28 -42.98
N ARG A 294 -7.64 47.36 -42.29
CA ARG A 294 -7.80 46.84 -40.92
C ARG A 294 -8.16 45.36 -40.84
N ARG A 295 -8.72 44.75 -41.88
CA ARG A 295 -9.12 43.32 -41.87
C ARG A 295 -7.95 42.34 -41.87
N LEU A 296 -6.82 42.68 -42.44
CA LEU A 296 -5.67 41.80 -42.57
C LEU A 296 -4.84 41.68 -41.25
N ALA A 297 -4.88 42.68 -40.36
CA ALA A 297 -4.09 42.68 -39.12
C ALA A 297 -4.73 41.82 -38.03
N THR A 298 -6.09 41.84 -37.92
CA THR A 298 -6.78 41.08 -36.84
C THR A 298 -6.80 39.57 -37.07
N GLU A 299 -6.71 39.11 -38.30
CA GLU A 299 -6.66 37.67 -38.61
C GLU A 299 -5.30 37.05 -38.28
N LYS A 300 -4.20 37.81 -38.47
CA LYS A 300 -2.84 37.35 -38.11
C LYS A 300 -2.65 37.20 -36.61
N GLU A 301 -3.23 38.09 -35.78
CA GLU A 301 -3.15 37.98 -34.31
C GLU A 301 -3.97 36.82 -33.77
N ARG A 302 -5.13 36.51 -34.37
CA ARG A 302 -5.96 35.36 -33.96
C ARG A 302 -5.29 34.02 -34.20
N ILE A 303 -4.56 33.89 -35.29
CA ILE A 303 -3.84 32.66 -35.65
C ILE A 303 -2.66 32.46 -34.68
N LYS A 304 -1.95 33.53 -34.31
CA LYS A 304 -0.81 33.48 -33.39
C LYS A 304 -1.27 33.06 -31.98
N HIS A 305 -2.37 33.59 -31.49
CA HIS A 305 -2.89 33.27 -30.15
C HIS A 305 -3.43 31.81 -30.05
N LYS A 306 -4.02 31.28 -31.12
CA LYS A 306 -4.42 29.87 -31.18
C LYS A 306 -3.24 28.92 -31.18
N GLN A 307 -2.13 29.28 -31.80
CA GLN A 307 -0.91 28.48 -31.83
C GLN A 307 -0.23 28.48 -30.43
N GLU A 308 -0.15 29.60 -29.74
CA GLU A 308 0.43 29.70 -28.41
C GLU A 308 -0.35 28.94 -27.31
N MET A 309 -1.70 28.89 -27.43
CA MET A 309 -2.52 28.09 -26.51
C MET A 309 -2.35 26.58 -26.73
N PHE A 310 -2.25 26.15 -27.99
CA PHE A 310 -2.05 24.73 -28.33
C PHE A 310 -0.69 24.19 -27.90
N GLU A 311 0.36 25.02 -27.96
CA GLU A 311 1.69 24.63 -27.45
C GLU A 311 1.71 24.46 -25.93
N LYS A 312 1.05 25.36 -25.18
CA LYS A 312 0.98 25.25 -23.70
C LYS A 312 0.22 24.01 -23.22
N GLU A 313 -0.84 23.63 -23.93
CA GLU A 313 -1.63 22.43 -23.59
C GLU A 313 -0.82 21.14 -23.83
N LYS A 314 0.01 21.13 -24.87
CA LYS A 314 0.91 20.03 -25.19
C LYS A 314 2.01 19.84 -24.12
N GLU A 315 2.65 20.93 -23.67
CA GLU A 315 3.67 20.88 -22.62
C GLU A 315 3.10 20.40 -21.27
N LEU A 316 1.87 20.81 -20.92
CA LEU A 316 1.21 20.38 -19.70
C LEU A 316 0.91 18.87 -19.70
N SER A 317 0.50 18.34 -20.84
CA SER A 317 0.25 16.92 -21.05
C SER A 317 1.53 16.06 -20.92
N GLU A 318 2.63 16.50 -21.53
CA GLU A 318 3.90 15.76 -21.50
C GLU A 318 4.51 15.72 -20.09
N THR A 319 4.38 16.79 -19.30
CA THR A 319 4.86 16.84 -17.92
C THR A 319 4.05 15.96 -16.97
N PHE A 320 2.73 15.83 -17.21
CA PHE A 320 1.86 14.95 -16.46
C PHE A 320 2.23 13.47 -16.66
N TYR A 321 2.42 13.05 -17.94
CA TYR A 321 2.83 11.67 -18.26
C TYR A 321 4.18 11.27 -17.64
N ARG A 322 5.17 12.16 -17.63
CA ARG A 322 6.47 11.89 -16.98
C ARG A 322 6.35 11.69 -15.47
N LYS A 323 5.48 12.47 -14.82
CA LYS A 323 5.29 12.41 -13.36
C LYS A 323 4.54 11.13 -12.93
N GLU A 324 3.65 10.62 -13.79
CA GLU A 324 2.92 9.38 -13.54
C GLU A 324 3.80 8.14 -13.71
N MET A 325 4.65 8.11 -14.72
CA MET A 325 5.61 7.00 -14.95
C MET A 325 6.59 6.86 -13.78
N SER A 326 7.17 7.97 -13.30
CA SER A 326 8.11 7.93 -12.17
C SER A 326 7.46 7.46 -10.87
N ARG A 327 6.17 7.76 -10.64
CA ARG A 327 5.42 7.24 -9.47
C ARG A 327 5.24 5.73 -9.51
N LYS A 328 4.93 5.18 -10.68
CA LYS A 328 4.77 3.71 -10.85
C LYS A 328 6.07 2.96 -10.59
N GLU A 329 7.20 3.47 -11.05
CA GLU A 329 8.53 2.85 -10.81
C GLU A 329 8.88 2.82 -9.31
N VAL A 330 8.63 3.90 -8.58
CA VAL A 330 8.86 3.96 -7.13
C VAL A 330 7.99 2.94 -6.39
N GLN A 331 6.73 2.79 -6.76
CA GLN A 331 5.82 1.83 -6.11
C GLN A 331 6.25 0.38 -6.34
N PHE A 332 6.69 0.04 -7.56
CA PHE A 332 7.23 -1.28 -7.86
C PHE A 332 8.51 -1.59 -7.05
N SER A 333 9.36 -0.58 -6.88
CA SER A 333 10.60 -0.74 -6.10
C SER A 333 10.32 -0.97 -4.61
N VAL A 334 9.33 -0.29 -4.06
CA VAL A 334 8.91 -0.43 -2.65
C VAL A 334 8.32 -1.81 -2.39
N LEU A 335 7.43 -2.29 -3.28
CA LEU A 335 6.83 -3.62 -3.18
C LEU A 335 7.89 -4.72 -3.27
N ARG A 336 8.83 -4.61 -4.21
CA ARG A 336 9.95 -5.54 -4.36
C ARG A 336 10.82 -5.57 -3.11
N ASN A 337 11.14 -4.42 -2.54
CA ASN A 337 11.94 -4.32 -1.32
C ASN A 337 11.18 -4.85 -0.08
N TYR A 338 9.87 -4.71 -0.03
CA TYR A 338 9.02 -5.29 1.01
C TYR A 338 9.01 -6.83 0.91
N LEU A 339 8.82 -7.37 -0.28
CA LEU A 339 8.89 -8.82 -0.52
C LEU A 339 10.28 -9.40 -0.20
N LEU A 340 11.36 -8.68 -0.52
CA LEU A 340 12.72 -9.09 -0.17
C LEU A 340 12.95 -9.14 1.36
N LYS A 341 12.32 -8.25 2.14
CA LYS A 341 12.40 -8.25 3.61
C LYS A 341 11.58 -9.37 4.27
N LEU A 342 10.50 -9.81 3.61
CA LEU A 342 9.67 -10.92 4.12
C LEU A 342 10.34 -12.29 3.96
N VAL A 343 11.34 -12.41 3.11
CA VAL A 343 11.99 -13.67 2.79
C VAL A 343 13.34 -13.74 3.49
N SER A 344 13.35 -14.39 4.67
CA SER A 344 14.52 -14.47 5.57
C SER A 344 15.77 -15.10 4.90
N VAL A 345 15.58 -15.88 3.83
CA VAL A 345 16.66 -16.56 3.13
C VAL A 345 17.56 -15.60 2.34
N PHE A 346 17.07 -14.41 1.95
CA PHE A 346 17.88 -13.46 1.18
C PHE A 346 19.03 -12.88 1.99
N ASP A 347 18.91 -12.77 3.32
CA ASP A 347 20.02 -12.36 4.19
C ASP A 347 21.13 -13.41 4.18
N LYS A 348 20.79 -14.71 4.16
CA LYS A 348 21.75 -15.81 4.01
C LYS A 348 22.42 -15.77 2.63
N LEU A 349 21.67 -15.52 1.56
CA LEU A 349 22.20 -15.46 0.21
C LEU A 349 23.09 -14.21 -0.01
N ASN A 350 22.79 -13.10 0.60
CA ASN A 350 23.61 -11.87 0.52
C ASN A 350 24.93 -12.05 1.26
N THR A 351 24.95 -12.76 2.38
CA THR A 351 26.19 -13.11 3.12
C THR A 351 27.13 -13.93 2.25
N ILE A 352 26.59 -14.84 1.42
CA ILE A 352 27.38 -15.68 0.51
C ILE A 352 27.97 -14.87 -0.65
N LYS A 353 27.30 -13.81 -1.08
CA LYS A 353 27.82 -12.93 -2.16
C LYS A 353 29.01 -12.09 -1.71
N GLY A 354 29.14 -11.82 -0.42
CA GLY A 354 30.16 -10.92 0.16
C GLY A 354 31.38 -11.61 0.76
N GLU A 355 31.25 -12.84 1.28
CA GLU A 355 32.34 -13.54 1.99
C GLU A 355 32.79 -14.83 1.29
N THR A 356 34.10 -14.98 1.13
CA THR A 356 34.73 -16.19 0.57
C THR A 356 35.01 -17.20 1.68
N GLY A 357 34.36 -18.37 1.64
CA GLY A 357 34.84 -19.55 2.36
C GLY A 357 33.92 -20.18 3.42
N ARG A 358 32.72 -19.67 3.67
CA ARG A 358 31.76 -20.35 4.54
C ARG A 358 30.81 -21.25 3.76
N HIS A 359 30.70 -22.51 4.18
CA HIS A 359 29.73 -23.46 3.67
C HIS A 359 28.36 -23.09 4.24
N VAL A 360 27.41 -22.68 3.42
CA VAL A 360 26.05 -22.34 3.85
C VAL A 360 25.10 -23.42 3.35
N ILE A 361 24.47 -24.11 4.27
CA ILE A 361 23.46 -25.14 3.97
C ILE A 361 22.10 -24.45 3.96
N LEU A 362 21.41 -24.48 2.83
CA LEU A 362 20.02 -24.02 2.73
C LEU A 362 19.10 -25.15 3.15
N SER A 363 18.20 -24.87 4.09
CA SER A 363 17.17 -25.79 4.57
C SER A 363 16.03 -25.91 3.57
N GLU A 364 15.18 -26.93 3.69
CA GLU A 364 13.96 -27.05 2.86
C GLU A 364 13.05 -25.82 2.98
N LYS A 365 13.00 -25.21 4.15
CA LYS A 365 12.29 -23.94 4.36
C LYS A 365 12.87 -22.81 3.50
N ASP A 366 14.20 -22.69 3.45
CA ASP A 366 14.86 -21.65 2.63
C ASP A 366 14.54 -21.85 1.15
N TRP A 367 14.51 -23.10 0.68
CA TRP A 367 14.15 -23.43 -0.70
C TRP A 367 12.70 -23.09 -1.04
N THR A 368 11.78 -23.34 -0.10
CA THR A 368 10.38 -22.95 -0.25
C THR A 368 10.22 -21.43 -0.33
N GLU A 369 10.92 -20.68 0.55
CA GLU A 369 10.90 -19.22 0.53
C GLU A 369 11.43 -18.65 -0.80
N ILE A 370 12.52 -19.19 -1.33
CA ILE A 370 13.08 -18.79 -2.64
C ILE A 370 12.09 -19.10 -3.76
N SER A 371 11.47 -20.28 -3.75
CA SER A 371 10.51 -20.71 -4.77
C SER A 371 9.31 -19.76 -4.83
N VAL A 372 8.70 -19.49 -3.69
CA VAL A 372 7.56 -18.57 -3.58
C VAL A 372 7.94 -17.17 -4.00
N PHE A 373 9.10 -16.67 -3.56
CA PHE A 373 9.59 -15.36 -3.98
C PHE A 373 9.73 -15.26 -5.50
N LEU A 374 10.35 -16.26 -6.14
CA LEU A 374 10.53 -16.26 -7.59
C LEU A 374 9.21 -16.42 -8.34
N ASP A 375 8.26 -17.18 -7.83
CA ASP A 375 6.94 -17.28 -8.44
C ASP A 375 6.17 -15.95 -8.37
N ILE A 376 6.26 -15.23 -7.26
CA ILE A 376 5.60 -13.93 -7.11
C ILE A 376 6.27 -12.84 -7.96
N THR A 377 7.61 -12.79 -7.98
CA THR A 377 8.35 -11.66 -8.59
C THR A 377 8.69 -11.88 -10.07
N GLU A 378 8.68 -13.13 -10.54
CA GLU A 378 9.19 -13.53 -11.85
C GLU A 378 8.13 -14.33 -12.65
N ASN A 379 6.88 -13.90 -12.56
CA ASN A 379 5.77 -14.43 -13.35
C ASN A 379 5.63 -15.97 -13.27
N MET A 380 5.50 -16.49 -12.04
CA MET A 380 5.37 -17.93 -11.75
C MET A 380 6.54 -18.77 -12.28
N PHE A 381 7.75 -18.25 -12.15
CA PHE A 381 8.96 -18.83 -12.72
C PHE A 381 9.15 -20.30 -12.35
N VAL A 382 9.09 -20.67 -11.07
CA VAL A 382 9.36 -22.04 -10.61
C VAL A 382 8.24 -22.98 -11.02
N THR A 383 7.00 -22.54 -10.91
CA THR A 383 5.81 -23.27 -11.36
C THR A 383 5.83 -23.52 -12.86
N ARG A 384 6.17 -22.52 -13.69
CA ARG A 384 6.30 -22.70 -15.14
C ARG A 384 7.44 -23.65 -15.49
N LEU A 385 8.58 -23.49 -14.82
CA LEU A 385 9.76 -24.31 -15.08
C LEU A 385 9.50 -25.79 -14.77
N SER A 386 8.88 -26.09 -13.63
CA SER A 386 8.54 -27.47 -13.23
C SER A 386 7.46 -28.08 -14.13
N THR A 387 6.52 -27.27 -14.62
CA THR A 387 5.45 -27.74 -15.54
C THR A 387 6.00 -28.05 -16.93
N LEU A 388 6.88 -27.17 -17.45
CA LEU A 388 7.45 -27.35 -18.80
C LEU A 388 8.57 -28.40 -18.85
N TYR A 389 9.24 -28.62 -17.73
CA TYR A 389 10.34 -29.59 -17.63
C TYR A 389 10.12 -30.57 -16.46
N PRO A 390 9.16 -31.47 -16.54
CA PRO A 390 8.83 -32.42 -15.46
C PRO A 390 9.93 -33.45 -15.17
N CYS A 391 10.96 -33.50 -16.00
CA CYS A 391 12.16 -34.33 -15.78
C CYS A 391 13.16 -33.71 -14.75
N LEU A 392 12.94 -32.47 -14.34
CA LEU A 392 13.80 -31.81 -13.34
C LEU A 392 13.41 -32.28 -11.94
N SER A 393 14.39 -32.79 -11.19
CA SER A 393 14.22 -33.11 -9.77
C SER A 393 14.19 -31.82 -8.94
N ASN A 394 13.77 -31.89 -7.68
CA ASN A 394 13.80 -30.75 -6.76
C ASN A 394 15.20 -30.13 -6.65
N ASN A 395 16.25 -30.94 -6.61
CA ASN A 395 17.63 -30.46 -6.59
C ASN A 395 18.04 -29.74 -7.90
N ASP A 396 17.42 -30.10 -9.00
CA ASP A 396 17.64 -29.41 -10.28
C ASP A 396 16.92 -28.05 -10.26
N LEU A 397 15.70 -28.01 -9.77
CA LEU A 397 14.93 -26.76 -9.58
C LEU A 397 15.65 -25.79 -8.64
N HIS A 398 16.23 -26.29 -7.54
CA HIS A 398 17.02 -25.49 -6.62
C HIS A 398 18.17 -24.78 -7.32
N LEU A 399 18.89 -25.47 -8.19
CA LEU A 399 19.96 -24.84 -8.97
C LEU A 399 19.42 -23.79 -9.95
N MET A 400 18.31 -24.06 -10.64
CA MET A 400 17.68 -23.10 -11.56
C MET A 400 17.21 -21.83 -10.82
N MET A 401 16.64 -21.98 -9.62
CA MET A 401 16.27 -20.84 -8.79
C MET A 401 17.48 -19.97 -8.41
N LEU A 402 18.59 -20.57 -8.01
CA LEU A 402 19.82 -19.84 -7.70
C LEU A 402 20.42 -19.14 -8.92
N LEU A 403 20.31 -19.74 -10.10
CA LEU A 403 20.72 -19.12 -11.37
C LEU A 403 19.82 -17.91 -11.69
N ARG A 404 18.50 -18.02 -11.49
CA ARG A 404 17.56 -16.91 -11.68
C ARG A 404 17.85 -15.74 -10.74
N LEU A 405 18.27 -16.03 -9.51
CA LEU A 405 18.74 -15.04 -8.54
C LEU A 405 20.14 -14.47 -8.87
N LYS A 406 20.72 -14.85 -10.00
CA LYS A 406 22.01 -14.38 -10.51
C LYS A 406 23.19 -14.62 -9.56
N LEU A 407 23.15 -15.72 -8.78
CA LEU A 407 24.28 -16.06 -7.92
C LEU A 407 25.52 -16.42 -8.76
N PRO A 408 26.73 -15.92 -8.38
CA PRO A 408 27.97 -16.26 -9.08
C PRO A 408 28.36 -17.73 -8.85
N GLN A 409 29.15 -18.29 -9.75
CA GLN A 409 29.57 -19.71 -9.69
C GLN A 409 30.23 -20.08 -8.36
N LYS A 410 30.99 -19.16 -7.78
CA LYS A 410 31.66 -19.32 -6.50
C LYS A 410 30.64 -19.49 -5.34
N ALA A 411 29.56 -18.71 -5.36
CA ALA A 411 28.48 -18.85 -4.37
C ALA A 411 27.73 -20.18 -4.54
N LEU A 412 27.48 -20.61 -5.78
CA LEU A 412 26.88 -21.93 -6.04
C LEU A 412 27.79 -23.06 -5.54
N ALA A 413 29.07 -22.97 -5.75
CA ALA A 413 30.06 -23.95 -5.24
C ALA A 413 30.00 -24.05 -3.69
N SER A 414 29.90 -22.92 -3.02
CA SER A 414 29.77 -22.85 -1.56
C SER A 414 28.48 -23.49 -1.05
N ILE A 415 27.33 -23.20 -1.70
CA ILE A 415 26.02 -23.76 -1.30
C ILE A 415 25.99 -25.28 -1.50
N TYR A 416 26.53 -25.77 -2.61
CA TYR A 416 26.54 -27.21 -2.92
C TYR A 416 27.71 -27.97 -2.30
N GLY A 417 28.65 -27.31 -1.65
CA GLY A 417 29.83 -27.93 -1.05
C GLY A 417 30.77 -28.62 -2.05
N ILE A 418 30.85 -28.12 -3.27
CA ILE A 418 31.67 -28.70 -4.35
C ILE A 418 32.54 -27.62 -5.03
N SER A 419 33.57 -28.06 -5.77
CA SER A 419 34.44 -27.12 -6.46
C SER A 419 33.72 -26.34 -7.59
N GLU A 420 34.18 -25.15 -7.91
CA GLU A 420 33.66 -24.36 -9.04
C GLU A 420 33.74 -25.13 -10.39
N LYS A 421 34.75 -25.99 -10.53
CA LYS A 421 34.91 -26.88 -11.71
C LYS A 421 33.77 -27.90 -11.75
N ALA A 422 33.35 -28.45 -10.60
CA ALA A 422 32.24 -29.37 -10.48
C ALA A 422 30.89 -28.68 -10.76
N ILE A 423 30.74 -27.43 -10.33
CA ILE A 423 29.55 -26.62 -10.69
C ILE A 423 29.47 -26.41 -12.20
N LYS A 424 30.59 -26.09 -12.88
CA LYS A 424 30.61 -25.94 -14.35
C LYS A 424 30.19 -27.23 -15.06
N GLN A 425 30.66 -28.39 -14.59
CA GLN A 425 30.22 -29.67 -15.12
C GLN A 425 28.73 -29.92 -14.87
N LYS A 426 28.25 -29.62 -13.67
CA LYS A 426 26.83 -29.73 -13.32
C LYS A 426 25.96 -28.85 -14.20
N LEU A 427 26.33 -27.60 -14.43
CA LEU A 427 25.64 -26.69 -15.35
C LEU A 427 25.60 -27.21 -16.79
N PHE A 428 26.68 -27.83 -17.22
CA PHE A 428 26.74 -28.43 -18.56
C PHE A 428 25.79 -29.63 -18.68
N LEU A 429 25.72 -30.52 -17.70
CA LEU A 429 24.79 -31.66 -17.69
C LEU A 429 23.32 -31.19 -17.69
N TYR A 430 23.05 -30.09 -17.01
CA TYR A 430 21.69 -29.55 -16.93
C TYR A 430 21.21 -28.87 -18.22
N LYS A 431 22.13 -28.43 -19.10
CA LYS A 431 21.77 -28.01 -20.45
C LYS A 431 21.09 -29.13 -21.25
N GLU A 432 21.47 -30.38 -20.99
CA GLU A 432 20.86 -31.55 -21.63
C GLU A 432 19.43 -31.78 -21.13
N LYS A 433 19.21 -31.68 -19.80
CA LYS A 433 17.90 -31.87 -19.18
C LYS A 433 16.84 -30.85 -19.65
N VAL A 434 17.26 -29.61 -19.93
CA VAL A 434 16.37 -28.58 -20.46
C VAL A 434 16.38 -28.47 -21.98
N GLY A 435 17.01 -29.43 -22.69
CA GLY A 435 16.93 -29.53 -24.16
C GLY A 435 17.71 -28.43 -24.93
N ILE A 436 18.72 -27.79 -24.31
CA ILE A 436 19.51 -26.74 -24.94
C ILE A 436 20.96 -27.20 -25.23
N LYS A 437 21.24 -28.53 -25.14
CA LYS A 437 22.52 -29.09 -25.53
C LYS A 437 22.77 -28.87 -27.04
N GLY A 438 23.90 -28.28 -27.40
CA GLY A 438 24.23 -27.91 -28.78
C GLY A 438 23.76 -26.52 -29.24
N LYS A 439 22.99 -25.77 -28.43
CA LYS A 439 22.72 -24.36 -28.71
C LYS A 439 23.83 -23.45 -28.18
N ASN A 440 24.07 -22.35 -28.88
CA ASN A 440 25.09 -21.33 -28.50
C ASN A 440 24.63 -20.46 -27.31
N GLN A 441 23.83 -21.01 -26.42
CA GLN A 441 23.26 -20.35 -25.24
C GLN A 441 23.75 -21.07 -23.98
N SER A 442 24.21 -20.34 -22.98
CA SER A 442 24.53 -20.92 -21.68
C SER A 442 23.25 -21.27 -20.89
N LEU A 443 23.33 -22.21 -19.91
CA LEU A 443 22.20 -22.50 -19.04
C LEU A 443 21.77 -21.25 -18.25
N ARG A 444 22.71 -20.40 -17.88
CA ARG A 444 22.44 -19.15 -17.16
C ARG A 444 21.62 -18.19 -18.04
N GLU A 445 22.03 -17.91 -19.25
CA GLU A 445 21.30 -17.07 -20.20
C GLU A 445 19.91 -17.64 -20.48
N PHE A 446 19.79 -18.96 -20.63
CA PHE A 446 18.49 -19.61 -20.80
C PHE A 446 17.57 -19.33 -19.59
N ILE A 447 18.06 -19.51 -18.38
CA ILE A 447 17.27 -19.29 -17.14
C ILE A 447 16.99 -17.80 -16.93
N GLU A 448 17.84 -16.90 -17.34
CA GLU A 448 17.63 -15.44 -17.26
C GLU A 448 16.56 -14.95 -18.26
N THR A 449 16.40 -15.62 -19.38
CA THR A 449 15.41 -15.29 -20.43
C THR A 449 14.12 -16.10 -20.32
N PHE A 450 14.08 -17.17 -19.51
CA PHE A 450 12.93 -18.03 -19.28
C PHE A 450 11.86 -17.31 -18.47
#